data_0d9c138463f2c06304569fb5314e2125
#
_entry.id   0d9c138463f2c06304569fb5314e2125
#
_cell.length_a   1.000
_cell.length_b   1.000
_cell.length_c   1.000
_cell.angle_alpha   90.00
_cell.angle_beta   90.00
_cell.angle_gamma   90.00
#
_symmetry.space_group_name_H-M   'P 1'
#
loop_
_entity.id
_entity.type
_entity.pdbx_description
1 polymer ?
#
loop_
_entity_poly.entity_id
_entity_poly.type
_entity_poly.pdbx_seq_one_letter_code
_entity_poly.pdbx_strand_id
1 'polypeptide(L)'
;LKWHQRLRGAVKGAVRGATSAWKGAGFDFTSWAGRMFWGVENGELANNETIFSVITRLANTISALPLRLYREYDVVTDHNSAELLINTPNPNMGGVELLNKMEVSRNETGDGYAIIERDLRMQPVSITPVDPLSVTPMINIDDNVLWYMIQGVNKTYYVHNMDMLHVKHITGATRWKGISPIKVLRNTLEYDKAVQEFSLSEMQKKDSFILSYGANVDKEKRERIVGDFKRFYQENGGILFQEPGVEIKDIEKRYFSSDTLASERITRSRVANVFNIPVSFLNDTEGQSYSSNEQMMIQFVQMKLTPDVRQYEQEFNRKLLTAEERRSGYYFKLNMGGLLRGDMAARTAFYQMMIRGAGIKPNEIRRLEDFPPVNDPKADELWISGDMYPLSMDPTLRKATAGIPSTPDNENSNERG
;
A
#
# COMPACT_ATOMS: atom_id res chain seq x y z
N LEU A 1 38.19 13.99 -41.16
CA LEU A 1 37.13 13.69 -40.16
C LEU A 1 37.13 14.81 -39.13
N LYS A 2 36.04 15.56 -39.08
CA LYS A 2 35.89 16.79 -38.28
C LYS A 2 36.04 16.46 -36.79
N TRP A 3 36.77 17.29 -36.07
CA TRP A 3 37.10 17.18 -34.65
C TRP A 3 35.87 16.84 -33.74
N HIS A 4 34.69 17.36 -34.08
CA HIS A 4 33.41 17.05 -33.40
C HIS A 4 32.96 15.58 -33.51
N GLN A 5 33.35 14.85 -34.57
CA GLN A 5 33.04 13.42 -34.70
C GLN A 5 34.01 12.57 -33.86
N ARG A 6 35.24 13.03 -33.65
CA ARG A 6 36.22 12.39 -32.76
C ARG A 6 35.85 12.57 -31.29
N LEU A 7 35.36 13.77 -30.91
CA LEU A 7 34.85 14.03 -29.57
C LEU A 7 33.59 13.20 -29.26
N ARG A 8 32.62 13.11 -30.18
CA ARG A 8 31.46 12.27 -30.02
C ARG A 8 31.80 10.76 -29.93
N GLY A 9 32.83 10.32 -30.65
CA GLY A 9 33.35 8.97 -30.58
C GLY A 9 34.04 8.68 -29.24
N ALA A 10 34.85 9.63 -28.76
CA ALA A 10 35.56 9.54 -27.50
C ALA A 10 34.60 9.58 -26.29
N VAL A 11 33.59 10.46 -26.34
CA VAL A 11 32.54 10.52 -25.28
C VAL A 11 31.68 9.27 -25.29
N LYS A 12 31.27 8.77 -26.47
CA LYS A 12 30.55 7.46 -26.57
C LYS A 12 31.43 6.29 -26.11
N GLY A 13 32.74 6.35 -26.39
CA GLY A 13 33.72 5.36 -25.94
C GLY A 13 33.95 5.40 -24.44
N ALA A 14 34.05 6.60 -23.85
CA ALA A 14 34.19 6.80 -22.41
C ALA A 14 32.91 6.40 -21.63
N VAL A 15 31.74 6.76 -22.15
CA VAL A 15 30.44 6.34 -21.56
C VAL A 15 30.26 4.84 -21.71
N ARG A 16 30.59 4.22 -22.85
CA ARG A 16 30.64 2.77 -23.01
C ARG A 16 31.73 2.13 -22.16
N GLY A 17 32.87 2.77 -21.99
CA GLY A 17 33.96 2.30 -21.13
C GLY A 17 33.59 2.35 -19.64
N ALA A 18 32.92 3.41 -19.19
CA ALA A 18 32.42 3.50 -17.82
C ALA A 18 31.28 2.50 -17.57
N THR A 19 30.29 2.39 -18.46
CA THR A 19 29.24 1.37 -18.37
C THR A 19 29.77 -0.05 -18.56
N SER A 20 30.84 -0.25 -19.36
CA SER A 20 31.49 -1.57 -19.50
C SER A 20 32.47 -1.87 -18.37
N ALA A 21 33.08 -0.88 -17.74
CA ALA A 21 33.85 -1.08 -16.50
C ALA A 21 32.95 -1.47 -15.33
N TRP A 22 31.75 -0.90 -15.24
CA TRP A 22 30.72 -1.37 -14.31
C TRP A 22 30.14 -2.74 -14.70
N LYS A 23 29.88 -2.99 -15.99
CA LYS A 23 29.53 -4.33 -16.50
C LYS A 23 30.67 -5.34 -16.35
N GLY A 24 31.93 -4.90 -16.48
CA GLY A 24 33.12 -5.74 -16.24
C GLY A 24 33.40 -5.99 -14.76
N ALA A 25 32.82 -5.21 -13.85
CA ALA A 25 32.81 -5.49 -12.41
C ALA A 25 31.79 -6.57 -12.03
N GLY A 26 31.06 -7.15 -13.01
CA GLY A 26 30.23 -8.34 -12.80
C GLY A 26 29.02 -8.11 -11.93
N PHE A 27 28.40 -6.91 -12.01
CA PHE A 27 27.03 -6.71 -11.57
C PHE A 27 26.12 -7.37 -12.62
N ASP A 28 25.89 -8.64 -12.48
CA ASP A 28 24.83 -9.32 -13.21
C ASP A 28 23.52 -9.10 -12.43
N PHE A 29 22.98 -7.87 -12.52
CA PHE A 29 21.68 -7.54 -11.92
C PHE A 29 20.57 -8.45 -12.42
N THR A 30 20.69 -8.98 -13.65
CA THR A 30 19.72 -9.89 -14.23
C THR A 30 19.70 -11.25 -13.54
N SER A 31 20.86 -11.82 -13.21
CA SER A 31 20.90 -13.09 -12.47
C SER A 31 20.52 -12.92 -11.01
N TRP A 32 20.79 -11.74 -10.45
CA TRP A 32 20.49 -11.43 -9.07
C TRP A 32 19.02 -11.08 -8.85
N ALA A 33 18.45 -10.17 -9.64
CA ALA A 33 17.02 -9.87 -9.61
C ALA A 33 16.18 -11.10 -10.03
N GLY A 34 16.61 -11.83 -11.07
CA GLY A 34 15.88 -13.00 -11.57
C GLY A 34 15.84 -14.16 -10.61
N ARG A 35 16.92 -14.49 -9.89
CA ARG A 35 16.94 -15.61 -8.94
C ARG A 35 16.19 -15.30 -7.65
N MET A 36 16.28 -14.08 -7.13
CA MET A 36 15.65 -13.76 -5.87
C MET A 36 14.18 -13.37 -6.01
N PHE A 37 13.75 -12.98 -7.21
CA PHE A 37 12.38 -12.54 -7.46
C PHE A 37 11.43 -13.67 -7.82
N TRP A 38 11.93 -14.71 -8.50
CA TRP A 38 11.13 -15.82 -9.03
C TRP A 38 11.47 -17.17 -8.39
N GLY A 39 12.55 -17.26 -7.63
CA GLY A 39 13.10 -18.52 -7.14
C GLY A 39 13.15 -18.68 -5.63
N VAL A 40 12.88 -17.65 -4.85
CA VAL A 40 12.51 -17.84 -3.45
C VAL A 40 11.00 -18.01 -3.46
N GLU A 41 10.56 -19.18 -3.16
CA GLU A 41 9.24 -19.36 -2.58
C GLU A 41 9.18 -18.35 -1.45
N ASN A 42 8.49 -17.22 -1.67
CA ASN A 42 8.12 -16.29 -0.61
C ASN A 42 7.11 -17.02 0.28
N GLY A 43 7.64 -17.97 1.04
CA GLY A 43 6.86 -18.95 1.76
C GLY A 43 5.89 -18.34 2.76
N GLU A 44 6.16 -17.12 3.21
CA GLU A 44 5.28 -16.43 4.15
C GLU A 44 4.20 -15.61 3.44
N LEU A 45 4.53 -14.93 2.33
CA LEU A 45 3.57 -14.12 1.58
C LEU A 45 2.60 -14.98 0.76
N ALA A 46 3.09 -16.03 0.14
CA ALA A 46 2.28 -16.94 -0.69
C ALA A 46 1.43 -17.93 0.12
N ASN A 47 1.75 -18.13 1.40
CA ASN A 47 1.07 -19.10 2.25
C ASN A 47 -0.08 -18.53 3.08
N ASN A 48 -0.28 -17.20 3.11
CA ASN A 48 -1.35 -16.59 3.88
C ASN A 48 -2.08 -15.52 3.07
N GLU A 49 -3.32 -15.80 2.69
CA GLU A 49 -4.16 -14.91 1.88
C GLU A 49 -4.44 -13.56 2.55
N THR A 50 -4.57 -13.54 3.88
CA THR A 50 -4.82 -12.32 4.65
C THR A 50 -3.61 -11.38 4.58
N ILE A 51 -2.41 -11.92 4.79
CA ILE A 51 -1.15 -11.16 4.68
C ILE A 51 -0.97 -10.64 3.26
N PHE A 52 -1.15 -11.51 2.25
CA PHE A 52 -1.06 -11.13 0.84
C PHE A 52 -2.02 -9.98 0.52
N SER A 53 -3.27 -10.07 0.94
CA SER A 53 -4.28 -9.04 0.72
C SER A 53 -3.88 -7.70 1.35
N VAL A 54 -3.40 -7.70 2.59
CA VAL A 54 -2.96 -6.48 3.30
C VAL A 54 -1.79 -5.83 2.60
N ILE A 55 -0.73 -6.58 2.32
CA ILE A 55 0.49 -6.05 1.70
C ILE A 55 0.19 -5.50 0.30
N THR A 56 -0.59 -6.25 -0.50
CA THR A 56 -1.01 -5.79 -1.83
C THR A 56 -1.81 -4.50 -1.76
N ARG A 57 -2.75 -4.37 -0.83
CA ARG A 57 -3.54 -3.14 -0.66
C ARG A 57 -2.67 -1.95 -0.26
N LEU A 58 -1.78 -2.12 0.71
CA LEU A 58 -0.86 -1.06 1.14
C LEU A 58 0.06 -0.61 0.01
N ALA A 59 0.68 -1.57 -0.68
CA ALA A 59 1.59 -1.30 -1.78
C ALA A 59 0.88 -0.59 -2.94
N ASN A 60 -0.31 -1.07 -3.33
CA ASN A 60 -1.11 -0.44 -4.37
C ASN A 60 -1.60 0.95 -3.96
N THR A 61 -1.97 1.15 -2.69
CA THR A 61 -2.42 2.46 -2.21
C THR A 61 -1.29 3.49 -2.30
N ILE A 62 -0.08 3.16 -1.85
CA ILE A 62 1.07 4.09 -1.90
C ILE A 62 1.53 4.31 -3.33
N SER A 63 1.65 3.26 -4.13
CA SER A 63 2.11 3.38 -5.52
C SER A 63 1.14 4.10 -6.45
N ALA A 64 -0.17 4.10 -6.13
CA ALA A 64 -1.19 4.82 -6.87
C ALA A 64 -1.26 6.33 -6.52
N LEU A 65 -0.55 6.79 -5.47
CA LEU A 65 -0.51 8.21 -5.14
C LEU A 65 0.24 8.99 -6.21
N PRO A 66 -0.35 10.09 -6.75
CA PRO A 66 0.36 10.94 -7.69
C PRO A 66 1.62 11.54 -7.06
N LEU A 67 2.78 11.12 -7.57
CA LEU A 67 4.08 11.67 -7.20
C LEU A 67 4.43 12.82 -8.15
N ARG A 68 4.77 13.97 -7.60
CA ARG A 68 5.17 15.14 -8.37
C ARG A 68 6.36 15.84 -7.75
N LEU A 69 7.16 16.50 -8.59
CA LEU A 69 8.18 17.43 -8.16
C LEU A 69 7.61 18.84 -8.17
N TYR A 70 7.80 19.55 -7.08
CA TYR A 70 7.39 20.95 -6.94
C TYR A 70 8.63 21.84 -6.79
N ARG A 71 8.50 23.08 -7.26
CA ARG A 71 9.35 24.19 -6.88
C ARG A 71 8.47 25.25 -6.22
N GLU A 72 8.67 25.44 -4.93
CA GLU A 72 7.75 26.22 -4.10
C GLU A 72 6.33 25.64 -4.14
N TYR A 73 5.45 26.15 -5.01
CA TYR A 73 4.08 25.66 -5.18
C TYR A 73 3.77 25.17 -6.59
N ASP A 74 4.70 25.39 -7.54
CA ASP A 74 4.50 25.03 -8.94
C ASP A 74 5.02 23.64 -9.24
N VAL A 75 4.27 22.90 -10.07
CA VAL A 75 4.68 21.57 -10.54
C VAL A 75 5.75 21.70 -11.59
N VAL A 76 6.88 21.05 -11.38
CA VAL A 76 8.01 20.99 -12.30
C VAL A 76 7.96 19.69 -13.07
N THR A 77 7.87 19.78 -14.40
CA THR A 77 7.82 18.60 -15.29
C THR A 77 9.17 18.35 -15.99
N ASP A 78 9.96 19.39 -16.21
CA ASP A 78 11.25 19.33 -16.90
C ASP A 78 12.39 19.24 -15.87
N HIS A 79 12.57 18.05 -15.29
CA HIS A 79 13.64 17.79 -14.33
C HIS A 79 14.07 16.33 -14.40
N ASN A 80 15.36 16.07 -14.55
CA ASN A 80 15.89 14.73 -14.73
C ASN A 80 15.51 13.74 -13.61
N SER A 81 15.59 14.18 -12.34
CA SER A 81 15.22 13.32 -11.21
C SER A 81 13.71 13.05 -11.14
N ALA A 82 12.87 13.97 -11.67
CA ALA A 82 11.43 13.76 -11.74
C ALA A 82 11.10 12.73 -12.82
N GLU A 83 11.64 12.88 -14.02
CA GLU A 83 11.49 11.92 -15.11
C GLU A 83 11.94 10.52 -14.70
N LEU A 84 13.11 10.44 -14.04
CA LEU A 84 13.66 9.19 -13.56
C LEU A 84 12.76 8.51 -12.50
N LEU A 85 12.31 9.24 -11.49
CA LEU A 85 11.57 8.64 -10.38
C LEU A 85 10.11 8.35 -10.73
N ILE A 86 9.46 9.23 -11.51
CA ILE A 86 8.04 9.17 -11.80
C ILE A 86 7.74 8.25 -12.98
N ASN A 87 8.52 8.38 -14.07
CA ASN A 87 8.21 7.70 -15.33
C ASN A 87 9.07 6.47 -15.56
N THR A 88 10.40 6.62 -15.55
CA THR A 88 11.36 5.60 -16.00
C THR A 88 12.54 5.43 -15.03
N PRO A 89 12.33 4.82 -13.86
CA PRO A 89 13.42 4.57 -12.91
C PRO A 89 14.59 3.78 -13.50
N ASN A 90 14.29 2.84 -14.37
CA ASN A 90 15.24 2.08 -15.16
C ASN A 90 14.57 1.57 -16.45
N PRO A 91 15.33 0.99 -17.42
CA PRO A 91 14.77 0.54 -18.69
C PRO A 91 13.68 -0.55 -18.60
N ASN A 92 13.52 -1.18 -17.46
CA ASN A 92 12.69 -2.37 -17.29
C ASN A 92 11.46 -2.15 -16.42
N MET A 93 11.29 -0.97 -15.79
CA MET A 93 10.16 -0.71 -14.90
C MET A 93 9.76 0.77 -14.87
N GLY A 94 8.50 1.01 -14.53
CA GLY A 94 7.95 2.34 -14.29
C GLY A 94 8.02 2.77 -12.82
N GLY A 95 7.79 4.07 -12.55
CA GLY A 95 7.84 4.62 -11.19
C GLY A 95 6.82 4.00 -10.23
N VAL A 96 5.62 3.70 -10.72
CA VAL A 96 4.57 3.01 -9.94
C VAL A 96 5.05 1.62 -9.49
N GLU A 97 5.70 0.88 -10.38
CA GLU A 97 6.22 -0.46 -10.08
C GLU A 97 7.36 -0.40 -9.07
N LEU A 98 8.26 0.58 -9.19
CA LEU A 98 9.33 0.82 -8.22
C LEU A 98 8.75 1.04 -6.81
N LEU A 99 7.79 1.96 -6.67
CA LEU A 99 7.16 2.27 -5.39
C LEU A 99 6.42 1.06 -4.81
N ASN A 100 5.66 0.36 -5.66
CA ASN A 100 4.94 -0.85 -5.27
C ASN A 100 5.92 -1.90 -4.73
N LYS A 101 7.01 -2.16 -5.45
CA LYS A 101 8.02 -3.13 -5.05
C LYS A 101 8.71 -2.78 -3.75
N MET A 102 9.09 -1.51 -3.57
CA MET A 102 9.71 -1.04 -2.34
C MET A 102 8.75 -1.19 -1.15
N GLU A 103 7.45 -0.91 -1.34
CA GLU A 103 6.46 -1.00 -0.28
C GLU A 103 6.11 -2.46 0.06
N VAL A 104 6.01 -3.35 -0.94
CA VAL A 104 5.89 -4.79 -0.70
C VAL A 104 7.07 -5.29 0.15
N SER A 105 8.30 -4.99 -0.27
CA SER A 105 9.50 -5.38 0.46
C SER A 105 9.53 -4.83 1.89
N ARG A 106 9.13 -3.56 2.08
CA ARG A 106 9.07 -2.92 3.39
C ARG A 106 8.08 -3.60 4.33
N ASN A 107 6.90 -3.97 3.83
CA ASN A 107 5.90 -4.65 4.64
C ASN A 107 6.22 -6.14 4.86
N GLU A 108 6.97 -6.77 3.98
CA GLU A 108 7.38 -8.16 4.11
C GLU A 108 8.56 -8.33 5.07
N THR A 109 9.64 -7.61 4.82
CA THR A 109 10.92 -7.80 5.53
C THR A 109 11.20 -6.75 6.61
N GLY A 110 10.45 -5.65 6.61
CA GLY A 110 10.68 -4.48 7.43
C GLY A 110 11.48 -3.37 6.74
N ASP A 111 12.10 -3.64 5.60
CA ASP A 111 12.97 -2.72 4.86
C ASP A 111 12.68 -2.76 3.36
N GLY A 112 12.67 -1.61 2.70
CA GLY A 112 12.63 -1.48 1.25
C GLY A 112 13.86 -0.73 0.77
N TYR A 113 14.59 -1.32 -0.19
CA TYR A 113 15.84 -0.77 -0.74
C TYR A 113 15.76 -0.57 -2.23
N ALA A 114 16.36 0.53 -2.72
CA ALA A 114 16.66 0.72 -4.13
C ALA A 114 18.01 1.44 -4.30
N ILE A 115 18.85 0.94 -5.22
CA ILE A 115 20.14 1.55 -5.55
C ILE A 115 19.91 2.68 -6.53
N ILE A 116 20.59 3.80 -6.30
CA ILE A 116 20.67 4.94 -7.22
C ILE A 116 22.00 4.84 -7.95
N GLU A 117 21.97 4.63 -9.24
CA GLU A 117 23.14 4.75 -10.09
C GLU A 117 23.29 6.21 -10.54
N ARG A 118 24.54 6.71 -10.50
CA ARG A 118 24.84 8.09 -10.88
C ARG A 118 25.85 8.15 -12.02
N ASP A 119 25.77 9.21 -12.79
CA ASP A 119 26.76 9.53 -13.80
C ASP A 119 28.01 10.17 -13.19
N LEU A 120 28.98 10.53 -14.05
CA LEU A 120 30.21 11.21 -13.64
C LEU A 120 29.98 12.63 -13.07
N ARG A 121 28.79 13.18 -13.25
CA ARG A 121 28.37 14.48 -12.68
C ARG A 121 27.55 14.31 -11.42
N MET A 122 27.51 13.09 -10.87
CA MET A 122 26.73 12.73 -9.67
C MET A 122 25.21 12.88 -9.85
N GLN A 123 24.72 12.99 -11.10
CA GLN A 123 23.29 13.01 -11.38
C GLN A 123 22.72 11.58 -11.38
N PRO A 124 21.54 11.35 -10.82
CA PRO A 124 20.91 10.03 -10.85
C PRO A 124 20.52 9.67 -12.30
N VAL A 125 20.85 8.45 -12.73
CA VAL A 125 20.56 7.92 -14.07
C VAL A 125 19.73 6.65 -14.04
N SER A 126 19.72 5.93 -12.92
CA SER A 126 18.91 4.71 -12.75
C SER A 126 18.58 4.48 -11.28
N ILE A 127 17.41 3.94 -11.03
CA ILE A 127 16.97 3.50 -9.70
C ILE A 127 16.47 2.06 -9.82
N THR A 128 17.13 1.15 -9.11
CA THR A 128 16.83 -0.28 -9.17
C THR A 128 16.52 -0.83 -7.79
N PRO A 129 15.34 -1.44 -7.57
CA PRO A 129 15.00 -2.05 -6.28
C PRO A 129 15.91 -3.25 -5.99
N VAL A 130 16.23 -3.42 -4.72
CA VAL A 130 17.16 -4.43 -4.23
C VAL A 130 16.44 -5.34 -3.25
N ASP A 131 16.71 -6.64 -3.29
CA ASP A 131 16.16 -7.58 -2.32
C ASP A 131 16.69 -7.26 -0.91
N PRO A 132 15.81 -6.97 0.05
CA PRO A 132 16.21 -6.67 1.42
C PRO A 132 17.01 -7.76 2.13
N LEU A 133 16.81 -9.03 1.73
CA LEU A 133 17.52 -10.15 2.34
C LEU A 133 19.01 -10.16 1.98
N SER A 134 19.36 -9.55 0.85
CA SER A 134 20.76 -9.44 0.40
C SER A 134 21.48 -8.21 0.99
N VAL A 135 20.77 -7.29 1.64
CA VAL A 135 21.32 -6.02 2.13
C VAL A 135 21.57 -6.05 3.62
N THR A 136 22.78 -5.72 4.03
CA THR A 136 23.15 -5.54 5.43
C THR A 136 23.61 -4.10 5.67
N PRO A 137 22.85 -3.31 6.44
CA PRO A 137 23.28 -1.97 6.86
C PRO A 137 24.47 -2.07 7.81
N MET A 138 25.49 -1.24 7.62
CA MET A 138 26.70 -1.14 8.44
C MET A 138 27.06 0.32 8.65
N ILE A 139 27.71 0.61 9.78
CA ILE A 139 28.25 1.93 10.06
C ILE A 139 29.75 1.87 9.93
N ASN A 140 30.31 2.78 9.15
CA ASN A 140 31.73 3.02 9.15
C ASN A 140 32.11 3.73 10.46
N ILE A 141 33.06 3.16 11.20
CA ILE A 141 33.44 3.64 12.54
C ILE A 141 34.17 4.98 12.44
N ASP A 142 34.89 5.23 11.34
CA ASP A 142 35.74 6.40 11.21
C ASP A 142 34.96 7.70 11.00
N ASP A 143 33.90 7.66 10.18
CA ASP A 143 33.09 8.82 9.82
C ASP A 143 31.64 8.77 10.35
N ASN A 144 31.27 7.67 11.01
CA ASN A 144 29.93 7.39 11.50
C ASN A 144 28.84 7.47 10.41
N VAL A 145 29.20 7.16 9.16
CA VAL A 145 28.32 7.15 8.00
C VAL A 145 27.78 5.76 7.76
N LEU A 146 26.49 5.70 7.41
CA LEU A 146 25.81 4.46 7.05
C LEU A 146 26.20 4.00 5.65
N TRP A 147 26.61 2.76 5.54
CA TRP A 147 26.88 2.03 4.31
C TRP A 147 26.00 0.79 4.23
N TYR A 148 25.82 0.29 3.04
CA TYR A 148 25.08 -0.93 2.80
C TYR A 148 25.97 -1.95 2.11
N MET A 149 26.15 -3.09 2.77
CA MET A 149 26.80 -4.25 2.17
C MET A 149 25.72 -5.07 1.45
N ILE A 150 25.93 -5.31 0.16
CA ILE A 150 25.03 -6.10 -0.69
C ILE A 150 25.76 -7.39 -1.06
N GLN A 151 25.15 -8.52 -0.72
CA GLN A 151 25.66 -9.82 -1.09
C GLN A 151 25.13 -10.20 -2.48
N GLY A 152 25.98 -10.10 -3.50
CA GLY A 152 25.71 -10.63 -4.83
C GLY A 152 26.15 -12.11 -4.94
N VAL A 153 25.87 -12.73 -6.09
CA VAL A 153 26.16 -14.15 -6.31
C VAL A 153 27.66 -14.48 -6.20
N ASN A 154 28.52 -13.60 -6.70
CA ASN A 154 29.98 -13.82 -6.75
C ASN A 154 30.81 -12.72 -6.06
N LYS A 155 30.21 -11.62 -5.67
CA LYS A 155 30.93 -10.47 -5.09
C LYS A 155 30.04 -9.75 -4.06
N THR A 156 30.71 -9.15 -3.09
CA THR A 156 30.09 -8.24 -2.13
C THR A 156 30.34 -6.81 -2.56
N TYR A 157 29.31 -5.98 -2.48
CA TYR A 157 29.35 -4.56 -2.85
C TYR A 157 29.06 -3.70 -1.63
N TYR A 158 29.71 -2.54 -1.58
CA TYR A 158 29.48 -1.54 -0.56
C TYR A 158 28.91 -0.29 -1.19
N VAL A 159 27.70 0.08 -0.82
CA VAL A 159 26.97 1.22 -1.35
C VAL A 159 26.86 2.28 -0.27
N HIS A 160 27.22 3.52 -0.62
CA HIS A 160 27.12 4.64 0.29
C HIS A 160 25.64 5.00 0.56
N ASN A 161 25.34 5.54 1.74
CA ASN A 161 23.99 5.93 2.13
C ASN A 161 23.28 6.86 1.13
N MET A 162 24.01 7.75 0.45
CA MET A 162 23.42 8.67 -0.54
C MET A 162 23.03 7.99 -1.85
N ASP A 163 23.54 6.80 -2.12
CA ASP A 163 23.27 6.03 -3.34
C ASP A 163 22.32 4.84 -3.10
N MET A 164 21.68 4.79 -1.93
CA MET A 164 20.69 3.79 -1.58
C MET A 164 19.42 4.45 -1.03
N LEU A 165 18.29 4.35 -1.71
CA LEU A 165 16.99 4.65 -1.11
C LEU A 165 16.68 3.57 -0.08
N HIS A 166 16.36 3.98 1.12
CA HIS A 166 16.04 3.05 2.21
C HIS A 166 14.83 3.53 3.00
N VAL A 167 13.70 2.87 2.82
CA VAL A 167 12.47 3.07 3.58
C VAL A 167 12.29 1.93 4.57
N LYS A 168 11.99 2.28 5.81
CA LYS A 168 11.94 1.32 6.93
C LYS A 168 10.54 1.24 7.53
N HIS A 169 10.20 0.09 8.03
CA HIS A 169 9.11 -0.06 9.00
C HIS A 169 9.57 0.45 10.38
N ILE A 170 8.84 0.15 11.43
CA ILE A 170 9.27 0.51 12.80
C ILE A 170 10.64 -0.10 13.07
N THR A 171 11.55 0.71 13.60
CA THR A 171 12.90 0.26 13.97
C THR A 171 12.95 -0.11 15.46
N GLY A 172 13.67 -1.17 15.77
CA GLY A 172 13.94 -1.59 17.15
C GLY A 172 15.13 -0.87 17.78
N ALA A 173 15.88 -1.57 18.62
CA ALA A 173 17.08 -1.05 19.28
C ALA A 173 18.13 -0.53 18.28
N THR A 174 18.25 -1.17 17.13
CA THR A 174 19.08 -0.71 16.02
C THR A 174 18.22 0.11 15.06
N ARG A 175 18.43 1.42 14.99
CA ARG A 175 17.71 2.32 14.06
C ARG A 175 18.06 2.13 12.58
N TRP A 176 18.88 1.14 12.26
CA TRP A 176 19.40 0.91 10.91
C TRP A 176 18.59 -0.09 10.10
N LYS A 177 17.79 -0.91 10.77
CA LYS A 177 16.96 -1.95 10.14
C LYS A 177 15.55 -1.92 10.71
N GLY A 178 14.55 -2.07 9.83
CA GLY A 178 13.15 -2.19 10.21
C GLY A 178 12.82 -3.57 10.78
N ILE A 179 11.75 -3.64 11.54
CA ILE A 179 11.18 -4.90 12.04
C ILE A 179 10.12 -5.36 11.06
N SER A 180 10.21 -6.61 10.60
CA SER A 180 9.21 -7.22 9.74
C SER A 180 7.88 -7.38 10.49
N PRO A 181 6.77 -6.83 9.97
CA PRO A 181 5.43 -7.08 10.52
C PRO A 181 5.06 -8.58 10.51
N ILE A 182 5.49 -9.32 9.48
CA ILE A 182 5.22 -10.75 9.37
C ILE A 182 5.90 -11.53 10.51
N LYS A 183 7.13 -11.15 10.89
CA LYS A 183 7.80 -11.77 12.03
C LYS A 183 7.06 -11.55 13.34
N VAL A 184 6.43 -10.39 13.51
CA VAL A 184 5.59 -10.09 14.69
C VAL A 184 4.35 -10.98 14.71
N LEU A 185 3.81 -11.32 13.54
CA LEU A 185 2.62 -12.15 13.39
C LEU A 185 2.89 -13.65 13.42
N ARG A 186 4.15 -14.09 13.48
CA ARG A 186 4.54 -15.50 13.32
C ARG A 186 3.68 -16.46 14.15
N ASN A 187 3.52 -16.23 15.44
CA ASN A 187 2.73 -17.11 16.31
C ASN A 187 1.24 -17.11 15.93
N THR A 188 0.72 -15.99 15.45
CA THR A 188 -0.66 -15.88 14.97
C THR A 188 -0.87 -16.68 13.69
N LEU A 189 0.09 -16.64 12.78
CA LEU A 189 0.04 -17.39 11.51
C LEU A 189 0.22 -18.89 11.73
N GLU A 190 1.08 -19.30 12.65
CA GLU A 190 1.24 -20.71 13.05
C GLU A 190 -0.05 -21.25 13.68
N TYR A 191 -0.72 -20.44 14.52
CA TYR A 191 -2.01 -20.80 15.08
C TYR A 191 -3.10 -20.92 14.01
N ASP A 192 -3.21 -19.97 13.10
CA ASP A 192 -4.18 -19.96 12.00
C ASP A 192 -4.00 -21.20 11.12
N LYS A 193 -2.78 -21.53 10.75
CA LYS A 193 -2.44 -22.72 10.01
C LYS A 193 -2.86 -24.01 10.73
N ALA A 194 -2.61 -24.10 12.04
CA ALA A 194 -2.99 -25.25 12.85
C ALA A 194 -4.52 -25.41 12.91
N VAL A 195 -5.28 -24.31 13.01
CA VAL A 195 -6.76 -24.32 12.98
C VAL A 195 -7.27 -24.78 11.61
N GLN A 196 -6.68 -24.29 10.52
CA GLN A 196 -7.05 -24.70 9.16
C GLN A 196 -6.75 -26.20 8.93
N GLU A 197 -5.56 -26.68 9.29
CA GLU A 197 -5.19 -28.09 9.19
C GLU A 197 -6.11 -28.99 10.02
N PHE A 198 -6.42 -28.57 11.25
CA PHE A 198 -7.37 -29.28 12.10
C PHE A 198 -8.76 -29.34 11.45
N SER A 199 -9.28 -28.20 10.96
CA SER A 199 -10.59 -28.12 10.31
C SER A 199 -10.66 -29.03 9.08
N LEU A 200 -9.65 -28.98 8.21
CA LEU A 200 -9.53 -29.85 7.04
C LEU A 200 -9.49 -31.33 7.43
N SER A 201 -8.71 -31.68 8.47
CA SER A 201 -8.63 -33.05 8.95
C SER A 201 -9.96 -33.57 9.48
N GLU A 202 -10.70 -32.72 10.22
CA GLU A 202 -12.04 -33.07 10.73
C GLU A 202 -13.07 -33.20 9.59
N MET A 203 -13.01 -32.33 8.56
CA MET A 203 -13.89 -32.42 7.40
C MET A 203 -13.61 -33.68 6.56
N GLN A 204 -12.35 -34.10 6.47
CA GLN A 204 -11.96 -35.29 5.71
C GLN A 204 -12.22 -36.61 6.45
N LYS A 205 -12.45 -36.54 7.77
CA LYS A 205 -12.82 -37.76 8.54
C LYS A 205 -14.13 -38.33 8.02
N LYS A 206 -14.09 -39.58 7.62
CA LYS A 206 -15.29 -40.34 7.30
C LYS A 206 -16.15 -40.45 8.55
N ASP A 207 -17.46 -40.56 8.34
CA ASP A 207 -18.39 -40.80 9.44
C ASP A 207 -17.93 -42.01 10.28
N SER A 208 -17.88 -41.82 11.57
CA SER A 208 -17.44 -42.83 12.50
C SER A 208 -18.65 -43.24 13.37
N PHE A 209 -18.82 -44.54 13.54
CA PHE A 209 -19.94 -45.10 14.28
C PHE A 209 -19.46 -46.01 15.41
N ILE A 210 -20.15 -46.03 16.48
CA ILE A 210 -19.96 -47.00 17.57
C ILE A 210 -21.01 -48.11 17.38
N LEU A 211 -20.52 -49.30 17.06
CA LEU A 211 -21.37 -50.50 17.00
C LEU A 211 -21.30 -51.19 18.35
N SER A 212 -22.38 -51.11 19.11
CA SER A 212 -22.51 -51.77 20.42
C SER A 212 -23.28 -53.08 20.28
N TYR A 213 -22.68 -54.17 20.71
CA TYR A 213 -23.27 -55.50 20.74
C TYR A 213 -23.55 -55.93 22.16
N GLY A 214 -24.74 -56.51 22.40
CA GLY A 214 -25.12 -57.00 23.69
C GLY A 214 -24.43 -58.30 24.15
N ALA A 215 -23.56 -58.90 23.36
CA ALA A 215 -22.81 -60.10 23.65
C ALA A 215 -21.33 -59.99 23.24
N ASN A 216 -20.48 -60.80 23.87
CA ASN A 216 -19.05 -60.88 23.49
C ASN A 216 -18.89 -61.49 22.09
N VAL A 217 -18.32 -60.72 21.18
CA VAL A 217 -18.15 -61.08 19.77
C VAL A 217 -16.66 -61.46 19.52
N ASP A 218 -16.44 -62.64 18.94
CA ASP A 218 -15.11 -63.10 18.56
C ASP A 218 -14.52 -62.26 17.44
N LYS A 219 -13.17 -62.28 17.33
CA LYS A 219 -12.42 -61.39 16.42
C LYS A 219 -12.84 -61.56 14.95
N GLU A 220 -13.03 -62.76 14.47
CA GLU A 220 -13.45 -63.07 13.10
C GLU A 220 -14.88 -62.56 12.80
N LYS A 221 -15.77 -62.68 13.79
CA LYS A 221 -17.14 -62.19 13.67
C LYS A 221 -17.19 -60.64 13.68
N ARG A 222 -16.28 -60.02 14.47
CA ARG A 222 -16.14 -58.56 14.50
C ARG A 222 -15.67 -57.98 13.14
N GLU A 223 -14.68 -58.64 12.51
CA GLU A 223 -14.20 -58.21 11.21
C GLU A 223 -15.24 -58.36 10.10
N ARG A 224 -16.05 -59.45 10.12
CA ARG A 224 -17.21 -59.62 9.22
C ARG A 224 -18.27 -58.51 9.41
N ILE A 225 -18.67 -58.26 10.62
CA ILE A 225 -19.69 -57.25 10.96
C ILE A 225 -19.21 -55.86 10.49
N VAL A 226 -17.95 -55.46 10.74
CA VAL A 226 -17.41 -54.20 10.29
C VAL A 226 -17.33 -54.11 8.76
N GLY A 227 -17.01 -55.24 8.10
CA GLY A 227 -16.96 -55.29 6.63
C GLY A 227 -18.35 -55.16 6.01
N ASP A 228 -19.36 -55.86 6.57
CA ASP A 228 -20.74 -55.81 6.11
C ASP A 228 -21.35 -54.42 6.38
N PHE A 229 -21.07 -53.81 7.55
CA PHE A 229 -21.51 -52.47 7.87
C PHE A 229 -20.92 -51.44 6.88
N LYS A 230 -19.63 -51.50 6.58
CA LYS A 230 -18.98 -50.60 5.59
C LYS A 230 -19.58 -50.76 4.20
N ARG A 231 -19.83 -52.01 3.78
CA ARG A 231 -20.42 -52.29 2.46
C ARG A 231 -21.86 -51.76 2.37
N PHE A 232 -22.66 -52.03 3.38
CA PHE A 232 -24.06 -51.55 3.47
C PHE A 232 -24.16 -50.04 3.48
N TYR A 233 -23.30 -49.37 4.27
CA TYR A 233 -23.27 -47.92 4.33
C TYR A 233 -22.87 -47.28 3.01
N GLN A 234 -21.90 -47.87 2.29
CA GLN A 234 -21.44 -47.34 1.00
C GLN A 234 -22.40 -47.63 -0.16
N GLU A 235 -23.03 -48.83 -0.19
CA GLU A 235 -23.86 -49.26 -1.31
C GLU A 235 -25.31 -48.77 -1.22
N ASN A 236 -25.84 -48.58 0.00
CA ASN A 236 -27.24 -48.22 0.23
C ASN A 236 -27.49 -46.74 0.57
N GLY A 237 -26.57 -45.84 0.24
CA GLY A 237 -26.75 -44.40 0.47
C GLY A 237 -26.91 -44.00 1.94
N GLY A 238 -26.31 -44.78 2.85
CA GLY A 238 -26.33 -44.47 4.30
C GLY A 238 -27.57 -45.00 5.04
N ILE A 239 -28.44 -45.76 4.41
CA ILE A 239 -29.61 -46.38 5.08
C ILE A 239 -29.15 -47.71 5.67
N LEU A 240 -29.28 -47.83 6.99
CA LEU A 240 -28.94 -49.03 7.77
C LEU A 240 -30.20 -49.69 8.35
N PHE A 241 -30.27 -51.02 8.21
CA PHE A 241 -31.27 -51.81 8.95
C PHE A 241 -30.67 -52.14 10.30
N GLN A 242 -31.37 -51.76 11.37
CA GLN A 242 -30.97 -52.11 12.73
C GLN A 242 -31.44 -53.52 13.07
N GLU A 243 -30.49 -54.40 13.31
CA GLU A 243 -30.79 -55.75 13.82
C GLU A 243 -31.10 -55.72 15.32
N PRO A 244 -31.95 -56.61 15.83
CA PRO A 244 -32.20 -56.70 17.27
C PRO A 244 -30.90 -57.01 18.03
N GLY A 245 -30.54 -56.15 19.01
CA GLY A 245 -29.32 -56.31 19.82
C GLY A 245 -28.11 -55.56 19.34
N VAL A 246 -28.21 -54.78 18.26
CA VAL A 246 -27.18 -53.86 17.78
C VAL A 246 -27.64 -52.44 18.02
N GLU A 247 -26.85 -51.66 18.75
CA GLU A 247 -27.05 -50.22 18.93
C GLU A 247 -25.99 -49.49 18.15
N ILE A 248 -26.43 -48.67 17.21
CA ILE A 248 -25.54 -47.82 16.38
C ILE A 248 -25.63 -46.42 16.94
N LYS A 249 -24.52 -45.90 17.39
CA LYS A 249 -24.39 -44.51 17.84
C LYS A 249 -23.42 -43.78 16.93
N ASP A 250 -23.86 -42.64 16.41
CA ASP A 250 -22.98 -41.73 15.72
C ASP A 250 -21.98 -41.15 16.73
N ILE A 251 -20.74 -41.10 16.35
CA ILE A 251 -19.77 -40.29 17.06
C ILE A 251 -19.97 -38.88 16.59
N GLU A 252 -20.51 -38.02 17.46
CA GLU A 252 -20.63 -36.58 17.15
C GLU A 252 -19.30 -36.02 16.70
N LYS A 253 -19.30 -35.49 15.48
CA LYS A 253 -18.15 -34.75 14.97
C LYS A 253 -18.02 -33.50 15.83
N ARG A 254 -16.91 -33.36 16.55
CA ARG A 254 -16.59 -32.16 17.34
C ARG A 254 -16.14 -30.99 16.44
N TYR A 255 -16.79 -30.83 15.27
CA TYR A 255 -16.52 -29.72 14.38
C TYR A 255 -17.45 -28.56 14.73
N PHE A 256 -16.92 -27.54 15.37
CA PHE A 256 -17.62 -26.29 15.66
C PHE A 256 -17.30 -25.27 14.58
N SER A 257 -18.12 -25.18 13.55
CA SER A 257 -17.97 -24.20 12.48
C SER A 257 -17.95 -22.75 13.01
N SER A 258 -18.72 -22.47 14.08
CA SER A 258 -18.74 -21.18 14.76
C SER A 258 -17.40 -20.79 15.37
N ASP A 259 -16.68 -21.74 15.97
CA ASP A 259 -15.39 -21.49 16.62
C ASP A 259 -14.28 -21.24 15.59
N THR A 260 -14.35 -21.92 14.46
CA THR A 260 -13.42 -21.69 13.33
C THR A 260 -13.60 -20.29 12.74
N LEU A 261 -14.85 -19.88 12.50
CA LEU A 261 -15.15 -18.53 12.00
C LEU A 261 -14.73 -17.45 13.00
N ALA A 262 -14.95 -17.68 14.30
CA ALA A 262 -14.48 -16.77 15.35
C ALA A 262 -12.94 -16.66 15.38
N SER A 263 -12.23 -17.77 15.19
CA SER A 263 -10.77 -17.81 15.12
C SER A 263 -10.24 -17.04 13.93
N GLU A 264 -10.83 -17.20 12.73
CA GLU A 264 -10.46 -16.43 11.54
C GLU A 264 -10.64 -14.92 11.72
N ARG A 265 -11.73 -14.48 12.37
CA ARG A 265 -11.96 -13.07 12.69
C ARG A 265 -10.90 -12.51 13.63
N ILE A 266 -10.53 -13.29 14.66
CA ILE A 266 -9.44 -12.91 15.58
C ILE A 266 -8.13 -12.76 14.82
N THR A 267 -7.82 -13.68 13.91
CA THR A 267 -6.61 -13.60 13.08
C THR A 267 -6.62 -12.37 12.19
N ARG A 268 -7.72 -12.09 11.47
CA ARG A 268 -7.86 -10.86 10.65
C ARG A 268 -7.69 -9.60 11.48
N SER A 269 -8.30 -9.55 12.66
CA SER A 269 -8.16 -8.40 13.58
C SER A 269 -6.72 -8.20 14.04
N ARG A 270 -5.99 -9.27 14.37
CA ARG A 270 -4.58 -9.21 14.76
C ARG A 270 -3.69 -8.75 13.61
N VAL A 271 -3.92 -9.27 12.40
CA VAL A 271 -3.20 -8.84 11.20
C VAL A 271 -3.47 -7.36 10.92
N ALA A 272 -4.73 -6.91 10.95
CA ALA A 272 -5.10 -5.52 10.77
C ALA A 272 -4.39 -4.59 11.77
N ASN A 273 -4.35 -4.99 13.04
CA ASN A 273 -3.67 -4.22 14.10
C ASN A 273 -2.17 -4.09 13.88
N VAL A 274 -1.49 -5.17 13.47
CA VAL A 274 -0.03 -5.13 13.24
C VAL A 274 0.34 -4.25 12.04
N PHE A 275 -0.48 -4.28 10.98
CA PHE A 275 -0.28 -3.41 9.82
C PHE A 275 -0.90 -2.01 9.99
N ASN A 276 -1.58 -1.75 11.11
CA ASN A 276 -2.25 -0.49 11.42
C ASN A 276 -3.26 -0.08 10.33
N ILE A 277 -4.10 -1.02 9.91
CA ILE A 277 -5.18 -0.81 8.94
C ILE A 277 -6.53 -1.11 9.58
N PRO A 278 -7.62 -0.48 9.11
CA PRO A 278 -8.97 -0.85 9.52
C PRO A 278 -9.30 -2.30 9.16
N VAL A 279 -9.98 -3.01 10.05
CA VAL A 279 -10.41 -4.41 9.81
C VAL A 279 -11.37 -4.51 8.62
N SER A 280 -12.15 -3.45 8.36
CA SER A 280 -13.02 -3.33 7.18
C SER A 280 -12.28 -3.50 5.85
N PHE A 281 -10.99 -3.18 5.80
CA PHE A 281 -10.16 -3.44 4.61
C PHE A 281 -9.93 -4.93 4.35
N LEU A 282 -10.21 -5.78 5.32
CA LEU A 282 -10.14 -7.24 5.21
C LEU A 282 -11.52 -7.88 4.98
N ASN A 283 -12.48 -7.09 4.46
CA ASN A 283 -13.87 -7.50 4.20
C ASN A 283 -14.65 -7.94 5.45
N ASP A 284 -14.25 -7.47 6.63
CA ASP A 284 -15.01 -7.63 7.86
C ASP A 284 -15.82 -6.36 8.12
N THR A 285 -17.05 -6.32 7.58
CA THR A 285 -17.93 -5.13 7.57
C THR A 285 -19.13 -5.27 8.53
N GLU A 286 -19.17 -6.30 9.36
CA GLU A 286 -20.29 -6.49 10.29
C GLU A 286 -20.44 -5.29 11.24
N GLY A 287 -21.63 -4.69 11.23
CA GLY A 287 -21.99 -3.58 12.13
C GLY A 287 -21.48 -2.20 11.77
N GLN A 288 -20.93 -2.00 10.56
CA GLN A 288 -20.38 -0.71 10.15
C GLN A 288 -21.39 0.14 9.35
N SER A 289 -21.50 1.43 9.71
CA SER A 289 -22.28 2.43 8.97
C SER A 289 -21.37 3.20 7.97
N TYR A 290 -21.99 3.89 7.00
CA TYR A 290 -21.26 4.72 6.02
C TYR A 290 -20.39 5.81 6.68
N SER A 291 -20.92 6.50 7.69
CA SER A 291 -20.17 7.53 8.44
C SER A 291 -18.98 6.97 9.21
N SER A 292 -19.06 5.74 9.67
CA SER A 292 -17.98 5.02 10.32
C SER A 292 -16.83 4.72 9.33
N ASN A 293 -17.15 4.37 8.08
CA ASN A 293 -16.15 4.06 7.06
C ASN A 293 -15.34 5.30 6.64
N GLU A 294 -15.98 6.47 6.55
CA GLU A 294 -15.28 7.72 6.25
C GLU A 294 -14.27 8.08 7.35
N GLN A 295 -14.70 8.00 8.61
CA GLN A 295 -13.82 8.24 9.75
C GLN A 295 -12.64 7.28 9.80
N MET A 296 -12.87 5.99 9.51
CA MET A 296 -11.79 4.99 9.44
C MET A 296 -10.82 5.27 8.29
N MET A 297 -11.30 5.76 7.14
CA MET A 297 -10.44 6.15 6.03
C MET A 297 -9.56 7.35 6.42
N ILE A 298 -10.13 8.37 7.06
CA ILE A 298 -9.37 9.52 7.55
C ILE A 298 -8.31 9.07 8.56
N GLN A 299 -8.68 8.22 9.51
CA GLN A 299 -7.76 7.67 10.50
C GLN A 299 -6.63 6.85 9.84
N PHE A 300 -6.94 6.01 8.87
CA PHE A 300 -5.97 5.24 8.10
C PHE A 300 -4.97 6.16 7.38
N VAL A 301 -5.47 7.20 6.70
CA VAL A 301 -4.60 8.18 6.03
C VAL A 301 -3.69 8.90 7.03
N GLN A 302 -4.23 9.34 8.17
CA GLN A 302 -3.47 10.10 9.16
C GLN A 302 -2.45 9.23 9.91
N MET A 303 -2.85 8.04 10.37
CA MET A 303 -2.04 7.22 11.28
C MET A 303 -1.10 6.25 10.54
N LYS A 304 -1.49 5.78 9.34
CA LYS A 304 -0.70 4.82 8.58
C LYS A 304 -0.02 5.45 7.36
N LEU A 305 -0.79 6.05 6.46
CA LEU A 305 -0.23 6.49 5.19
C LEU A 305 0.64 7.74 5.32
N THR A 306 0.25 8.71 6.14
CA THR A 306 1.01 9.97 6.27
C THR A 306 2.45 9.75 6.76
N PRO A 307 2.73 8.97 7.81
CA PRO A 307 4.10 8.67 8.22
C PRO A 307 4.90 7.95 7.15
N ASP A 308 4.29 6.97 6.47
CA ASP A 308 4.94 6.17 5.44
C ASP A 308 5.30 7.04 4.23
N VAL A 309 4.35 7.81 3.72
CA VAL A 309 4.54 8.75 2.59
C VAL A 309 5.62 9.78 2.91
N ARG A 310 5.62 10.37 4.11
CA ARG A 310 6.67 11.32 4.53
C ARG A 310 8.06 10.71 4.52
N GLN A 311 8.18 9.43 4.86
CA GLN A 311 9.47 8.75 4.82
C GLN A 311 9.99 8.63 3.37
N TYR A 312 9.11 8.28 2.41
CA TYR A 312 9.46 8.26 0.99
C TYR A 312 9.85 9.65 0.49
N GLU A 313 9.03 10.68 0.78
CA GLU A 313 9.32 12.05 0.37
C GLU A 313 10.68 12.54 0.91
N GLN A 314 10.99 12.25 2.16
CA GLN A 314 12.28 12.61 2.76
C GLN A 314 13.46 11.89 2.12
N GLU A 315 13.33 10.59 1.82
CA GLU A 315 14.37 9.84 1.12
C GLU A 315 14.61 10.37 -0.29
N PHE A 316 13.55 10.66 -1.04
CA PHE A 316 13.65 11.24 -2.38
C PHE A 316 14.28 12.63 -2.34
N ASN A 317 13.78 13.51 -1.49
CA ASN A 317 14.30 14.88 -1.37
C ASN A 317 15.77 14.91 -0.94
N ARG A 318 16.18 14.00 -0.06
CA ARG A 318 17.54 13.96 0.44
C ARG A 318 18.53 13.41 -0.58
N LYS A 319 18.13 12.43 -1.40
CA LYS A 319 19.04 11.61 -2.20
C LYS A 319 18.96 11.89 -3.70
N LEU A 320 17.81 12.36 -4.20
CA LEU A 320 17.64 12.64 -5.63
C LEU A 320 17.79 14.13 -5.98
N LEU A 321 17.66 15.02 -4.98
CA LEU A 321 17.83 16.45 -5.15
C LEU A 321 19.15 16.92 -4.54
N THR A 322 19.84 17.81 -5.23
CA THR A 322 21.05 18.47 -4.73
C THR A 322 20.73 19.42 -3.57
N ALA A 323 21.73 19.81 -2.81
CA ALA A 323 21.54 20.79 -1.72
C ALA A 323 21.08 22.16 -2.25
N GLU A 324 21.51 22.54 -3.46
CA GLU A 324 21.14 23.79 -4.10
C GLU A 324 19.68 23.77 -4.56
N GLU A 325 19.22 22.70 -5.20
CA GLU A 325 17.83 22.52 -5.60
C GLU A 325 16.89 22.58 -4.39
N ARG A 326 17.22 21.88 -3.30
CA ARG A 326 16.43 21.95 -2.06
C ARG A 326 16.35 23.36 -1.47
N ARG A 327 17.46 24.13 -1.52
CA ARG A 327 17.46 25.54 -1.08
C ARG A 327 16.64 26.44 -2.00
N SER A 328 16.56 26.08 -3.29
CA SER A 328 15.74 26.77 -4.29
C SER A 328 14.26 26.35 -4.26
N GLY A 329 13.83 25.61 -3.21
CA GLY A 329 12.44 25.25 -2.99
C GLY A 329 11.96 24.03 -3.76
N TYR A 330 12.85 23.19 -4.32
CA TYR A 330 12.44 21.92 -4.95
C TYR A 330 12.15 20.85 -3.91
N TYR A 331 11.04 20.11 -4.10
CA TYR A 331 10.68 18.95 -3.28
C TYR A 331 9.76 17.99 -4.00
N PHE A 332 9.94 16.71 -3.76
CA PHE A 332 8.99 15.67 -4.15
C PHE A 332 7.85 15.57 -3.16
N LYS A 333 6.65 15.36 -3.65
CA LYS A 333 5.46 15.18 -2.84
C LYS A 333 4.52 14.15 -3.44
N LEU A 334 4.03 13.25 -2.60
CA LEU A 334 2.98 12.30 -2.90
C LEU A 334 1.62 12.90 -2.49
N ASN A 335 0.71 13.05 -3.44
CA ASN A 335 -0.56 13.72 -3.18
C ASN A 335 -1.60 12.74 -2.61
N MET A 336 -1.80 12.77 -1.30
CA MET A 336 -2.82 11.98 -0.61
C MET A 336 -4.24 12.57 -0.70
N GLY A 337 -4.38 13.79 -1.22
CA GLY A 337 -5.68 14.47 -1.32
C GLY A 337 -6.72 13.70 -2.13
N GLY A 338 -6.29 12.89 -3.10
CA GLY A 338 -7.16 12.03 -3.88
C GLY A 338 -7.85 10.93 -3.08
N LEU A 339 -7.19 10.39 -2.06
CA LEU A 339 -7.76 9.33 -1.18
C LEU A 339 -8.85 9.85 -0.25
N LEU A 340 -8.74 11.12 0.17
CA LEU A 340 -9.71 11.76 1.06
C LEU A 340 -10.92 12.34 0.31
N ARG A 341 -10.85 12.42 -1.03
CA ARG A 341 -11.88 12.99 -1.89
C ARG A 341 -12.86 11.94 -2.42
N GLY A 342 -13.09 10.85 -1.69
CA GLY A 342 -13.86 9.70 -2.17
C GLY A 342 -15.33 9.95 -2.47
N ASP A 343 -15.93 11.07 -1.99
CA ASP A 343 -17.32 11.44 -2.26
C ASP A 343 -17.39 12.65 -3.19
N MET A 344 -18.16 12.50 -4.28
CA MET A 344 -18.43 13.56 -5.24
C MET A 344 -19.10 14.78 -4.56
N ALA A 345 -19.98 14.56 -3.59
CA ALA A 345 -20.66 15.62 -2.86
C ALA A 345 -19.70 16.43 -1.99
N ALA A 346 -18.83 15.76 -1.22
CA ALA A 346 -17.80 16.40 -0.42
C ALA A 346 -16.80 17.19 -1.28
N ARG A 347 -16.42 16.65 -2.44
CA ARG A 347 -15.52 17.30 -3.41
C ARG A 347 -16.16 18.54 -4.02
N THR A 348 -17.43 18.45 -4.41
CA THR A 348 -18.18 19.57 -4.93
C THR A 348 -18.31 20.69 -3.88
N ALA A 349 -18.64 20.35 -2.63
CA ALA A 349 -18.73 21.30 -1.53
C ALA A 349 -17.37 21.99 -1.26
N PHE A 350 -16.28 21.22 -1.27
CA PHE A 350 -14.92 21.74 -1.12
C PHE A 350 -14.58 22.75 -2.22
N TYR A 351 -14.81 22.43 -3.50
CA TYR A 351 -14.53 23.36 -4.61
C TYR A 351 -15.40 24.60 -4.55
N GLN A 352 -16.68 24.45 -4.22
CA GLN A 352 -17.57 25.61 -4.03
C GLN A 352 -17.07 26.53 -2.93
N MET A 353 -16.65 25.97 -1.78
CA MET A 353 -16.10 26.75 -0.68
C MET A 353 -14.81 27.46 -1.08
N MET A 354 -13.90 26.74 -1.77
CA MET A 354 -12.61 27.30 -2.18
C MET A 354 -12.73 28.39 -3.23
N ILE A 355 -13.63 28.25 -4.24
CA ILE A 355 -13.89 29.32 -5.23
C ILE A 355 -14.51 30.51 -4.54
N ARG A 356 -15.53 30.32 -3.70
CA ARG A 356 -16.25 31.42 -3.02
C ARG A 356 -15.35 32.19 -2.06
N GLY A 357 -14.37 31.53 -1.48
CA GLY A 357 -13.39 32.12 -0.56
C GLY A 357 -12.10 32.61 -1.24
N ALA A 358 -12.07 32.72 -2.57
CA ALA A 358 -10.86 33.08 -3.33
C ALA A 358 -9.62 32.20 -3.02
N GLY A 359 -9.84 30.95 -2.66
CA GLY A 359 -8.78 30.00 -2.32
C GLY A 359 -8.23 29.22 -3.51
N ILE A 360 -8.97 29.18 -4.62
CA ILE A 360 -8.59 28.42 -5.83
C ILE A 360 -9.17 29.08 -7.08
N LYS A 361 -8.42 29.00 -8.19
CA LYS A 361 -8.82 29.49 -9.50
C LYS A 361 -9.59 28.43 -10.28
N PRO A 362 -10.52 28.81 -11.20
CA PRO A 362 -11.22 27.85 -12.05
C PRO A 362 -10.29 26.91 -12.83
N ASN A 363 -9.20 27.42 -13.43
CA ASN A 363 -8.25 26.59 -14.16
C ASN A 363 -7.45 25.63 -13.26
N GLU A 364 -7.22 25.97 -11.99
CA GLU A 364 -6.60 25.05 -11.03
C GLU A 364 -7.54 23.89 -10.70
N ILE A 365 -8.84 24.11 -10.56
CA ILE A 365 -9.83 23.03 -10.40
C ILE A 365 -9.82 22.12 -11.63
N ARG A 366 -9.83 22.71 -12.82
CA ARG A 366 -9.78 21.93 -14.07
C ARG A 366 -8.54 21.04 -14.13
N ARG A 367 -7.36 21.56 -13.73
CA ARG A 367 -6.12 20.75 -13.63
C ARG A 367 -6.19 19.65 -12.57
N LEU A 368 -6.89 19.89 -11.46
CA LEU A 368 -7.09 18.88 -10.41
C LEU A 368 -8.03 17.76 -10.86
N GLU A 369 -8.90 18.03 -11.83
CA GLU A 369 -9.87 17.09 -12.41
C GLU A 369 -9.45 16.57 -13.79
N ASP A 370 -8.17 16.77 -14.16
CA ASP A 370 -7.60 16.37 -15.45
C ASP A 370 -8.32 16.94 -16.68
N PHE A 371 -9.00 18.10 -16.51
CA PHE A 371 -9.55 18.84 -17.65
C PHE A 371 -8.54 19.84 -18.21
N PRO A 372 -8.53 20.06 -19.52
CA PRO A 372 -7.67 21.06 -20.14
C PRO A 372 -8.04 22.46 -19.63
N PRO A 373 -7.06 23.35 -19.38
CA PRO A 373 -7.33 24.71 -18.98
C PRO A 373 -8.12 25.47 -20.05
N VAL A 374 -8.96 26.41 -19.65
CA VAL A 374 -9.67 27.32 -20.55
C VAL A 374 -8.79 28.52 -20.82
N ASN A 375 -8.67 28.91 -22.08
CA ASN A 375 -7.92 30.10 -22.49
C ASN A 375 -8.78 31.37 -22.35
N ASP A 376 -9.18 31.68 -21.11
CA ASP A 376 -9.89 32.89 -20.74
C ASP A 376 -9.17 33.48 -19.53
N PRO A 377 -8.77 34.79 -19.57
CA PRO A 377 -8.10 35.43 -18.42
C PRO A 377 -8.89 35.31 -17.11
N LYS A 378 -10.20 35.30 -17.17
CA LYS A 378 -11.07 35.14 -15.99
C LYS A 378 -11.00 33.78 -15.34
N ALA A 379 -10.56 32.73 -16.08
CA ALA A 379 -10.38 31.43 -15.54
C ALA A 379 -9.09 31.29 -14.67
N ASP A 380 -8.18 32.27 -14.79
CA ASP A 380 -6.95 32.37 -14.00
C ASP A 380 -7.01 33.47 -12.93
N GLU A 381 -8.18 34.07 -12.71
CA GLU A 381 -8.44 35.03 -11.62
C GLU A 381 -9.04 34.32 -10.41
N LEU A 382 -8.80 34.88 -9.22
CA LEU A 382 -9.46 34.46 -7.98
C LEU A 382 -10.83 35.07 -7.87
N TRP A 383 -11.84 34.27 -7.55
CA TRP A 383 -13.22 34.69 -7.42
C TRP A 383 -13.61 34.74 -5.95
N ILE A 384 -14.31 35.78 -5.54
CA ILE A 384 -14.86 35.91 -4.21
C ILE A 384 -16.39 36.05 -4.28
N SER A 385 -17.08 35.42 -3.37
CA SER A 385 -18.52 35.53 -3.26
C SER A 385 -18.90 36.95 -2.78
N GLY A 386 -19.93 37.59 -3.41
CA GLY A 386 -20.36 38.94 -3.09
C GLY A 386 -21.03 39.11 -1.72
N ASP A 387 -21.23 38.00 -0.99
CA ASP A 387 -21.75 37.96 0.37
C ASP A 387 -20.64 37.97 1.45
N MET A 388 -19.38 37.92 1.05
CA MET A 388 -18.22 37.93 1.96
C MET A 388 -17.50 39.28 1.92
N TYR A 389 -17.31 39.89 3.09
CA TYR A 389 -16.65 41.17 3.26
C TYR A 389 -15.49 41.06 4.26
N PRO A 390 -14.38 41.80 4.08
CA PRO A 390 -13.32 41.90 5.08
C PRO A 390 -13.89 42.33 6.43
N LEU A 391 -13.38 41.75 7.51
CA LEU A 391 -13.84 42.07 8.87
C LEU A 391 -13.58 43.54 9.22
N SER A 392 -12.57 44.17 8.62
CA SER A 392 -12.18 45.56 8.76
C SER A 392 -13.08 46.53 7.99
N MET A 393 -13.99 46.02 7.12
CA MET A 393 -14.87 46.86 6.31
C MET A 393 -16.06 47.35 7.14
N ASP A 394 -16.33 48.67 7.11
CA ASP A 394 -17.49 49.28 7.76
C ASP A 394 -18.79 48.57 7.33
N PRO A 395 -19.62 48.10 8.26
CA PRO A 395 -20.91 47.47 7.95
C PRO A 395 -21.80 48.27 7.00
N THR A 396 -21.72 49.61 7.03
CA THR A 396 -22.51 50.50 6.16
C THR A 396 -22.07 50.50 4.70
N LEU A 397 -20.81 50.08 4.42
CA LEU A 397 -20.27 49.97 3.07
C LEU A 397 -20.51 48.58 2.44
N ARG A 398 -21.03 47.63 3.20
CA ARG A 398 -21.43 46.34 2.68
C ARG A 398 -22.70 46.50 1.85
N LYS A 399 -22.70 46.00 0.61
CA LYS A 399 -23.94 45.99 -0.19
C LYS A 399 -24.99 45.23 0.62
N ALA A 400 -26.07 45.92 0.96
CA ALA A 400 -27.26 45.28 1.48
C ALA A 400 -27.64 44.17 0.49
N THR A 401 -27.79 42.94 0.95
CA THR A 401 -28.37 41.85 0.17
C THR A 401 -29.62 42.45 -0.50
N ALA A 402 -29.68 42.40 -1.84
CA ALA A 402 -30.80 42.98 -2.56
C ALA A 402 -32.06 42.39 -1.96
N GLY A 403 -32.78 43.24 -1.24
CA GLY A 403 -33.91 42.81 -0.43
C GLY A 403 -34.93 42.15 -1.32
N ILE A 404 -35.50 41.11 -0.82
CA ILE A 404 -36.87 40.70 -1.17
C ILE A 404 -37.67 41.95 -1.33
N PRO A 405 -38.31 42.24 -2.48
CA PRO A 405 -39.15 43.43 -2.61
C PRO A 405 -40.17 43.39 -1.48
N SER A 406 -40.09 44.39 -0.60
CA SER A 406 -41.12 44.63 0.39
C SER A 406 -42.43 44.75 -0.38
N THR A 407 -43.38 43.89 -0.11
CA THR A 407 -44.78 44.07 -0.49
C THR A 407 -45.16 45.50 -0.16
N PRO A 408 -45.71 46.28 -1.12
CA PRO A 408 -46.14 47.64 -0.80
C PRO A 408 -47.21 47.61 0.29
N ASP A 409 -46.96 48.31 1.39
CA ASP A 409 -47.92 48.52 2.42
C ASP A 409 -49.16 49.08 1.78
N ASN A 410 -50.25 48.36 1.90
CA ASN A 410 -51.57 48.75 1.48
C ASN A 410 -52.09 49.75 2.50
N GLU A 411 -51.65 51.02 2.36
CA GLU A 411 -52.36 52.14 2.96
C GLU A 411 -53.74 52.29 2.29
N ASN A 412 -54.69 51.56 2.79
CA ASN A 412 -56.08 51.82 2.48
C ASN A 412 -56.70 52.65 3.60
N SER A 413 -56.66 53.94 3.34
CA SER A 413 -57.58 54.94 3.81
C SER A 413 -58.94 54.39 4.20
N ASN A 414 -59.27 54.50 5.46
CA ASN A 414 -60.60 54.56 5.95
C ASN A 414 -60.99 56.05 6.08
N GLU A 415 -61.54 56.60 5.04
CA GLU A 415 -62.47 57.78 5.14
C GLU A 415 -63.75 57.37 4.48
N ARG A 416 -64.80 57.55 5.28
CA ARG A 416 -66.25 57.77 4.98
C ARG A 416 -67.15 56.60 5.42
N GLY A 417 -68.02 57.05 6.36
CA GLY A 417 -69.37 56.59 6.57
C GLY A 417 -69.79 56.54 8.01
#